data_06acf2ba0cac108e272d2cf02e4821bc
#
_entry.id   06acf2ba0cac108e272d2cf02e4821bc
#
_cell.length_a   1.000
_cell.length_b   1.000
_cell.length_c   1.000
_cell.angle_alpha   90.00
_cell.angle_beta   90.00
_cell.angle_gamma   90.00
#
_symmetry.space_group_name_H-M   'P 1'
#
loop_
_entity.id
_entity.type
_entity.pdbx_description
1 polymer ?
#
loop_
_entity_poly.entity_id
_entity_poly.type
_entity_poly.pdbx_seq_one_letter_code
_entity_poly.pdbx_strand_id
1 'polypeptide(L)'
;MKKMASVVRMTVSSAALAIALGFLCLAPLHAQGKAPKFEVDPSWPKPLPNLWVTGGIGGVCIDSRDHVFILNRRDLTDNDLDAGHQAPVVIEFDPEGNVVNSFGDPDVTPINPHGCSVDPANNVWVTGTGDGIVQEYTHDGSKLLLQIGKRGVVDSSDGSAKGKALNSGHAGFFKPAGITIDPQNGNVYVADGETPGGNHRIAVFDRTGQFLRQWDLHRTEAETGDAFVPVLHCVTMDNNGLVYVCDRRGHRIQVFDKMGNFQKNIPVEFEQMSKLPAGPEHVPGALGSAVWVGFSRDAGQKYMYVVNQDNEKVDILDRASGQILSSFGRVGRQPGEFTYAHFLAVDSKGNLYVAEVGTGKRIQKFKMVGTQ
;
A
#
# COMPACT_ATOMS: atom_id res chain seq x y z
N MET A 1 -65.09 79.49 23.22
CA MET A 1 -66.10 78.94 22.37
C MET A 1 -65.49 78.44 21.07
N LYS A 2 -65.12 77.16 20.96
CA LYS A 2 -64.88 76.43 19.74
C LYS A 2 -64.60 74.99 20.15
N LYS A 3 -65.56 74.08 19.77
CA LYS A 3 -65.48 72.67 20.01
C LYS A 3 -64.40 72.04 19.07
N MET A 4 -63.43 71.37 19.60
CA MET A 4 -62.56 70.49 18.78
C MET A 4 -63.07 69.07 18.87
N ALA A 5 -63.40 68.56 17.70
CA ALA A 5 -63.75 67.15 17.53
C ALA A 5 -62.48 66.25 17.46
N SER A 6 -62.47 65.24 18.29
CA SER A 6 -61.37 64.22 18.31
C SER A 6 -61.68 63.17 17.25
N VAL A 7 -60.78 62.96 16.30
CA VAL A 7 -60.82 61.87 15.30
C VAL A 7 -59.99 60.74 15.82
N VAL A 8 -60.66 59.63 16.16
CA VAL A 8 -60.00 58.36 16.49
C VAL A 8 -59.56 57.68 15.19
N ARG A 9 -58.26 57.51 15.00
CA ARG A 9 -57.71 56.67 13.91
C ARG A 9 -57.52 55.27 14.44
N MET A 10 -58.27 54.33 13.87
CA MET A 10 -58.08 52.89 13.98
C MET A 10 -56.89 52.47 13.10
N THR A 11 -55.82 52.00 13.70
CA THR A 11 -54.70 51.31 13.00
C THR A 11 -55.01 49.83 12.91
N VAL A 12 -55.17 49.32 11.72
CA VAL A 12 -55.30 47.90 11.42
C VAL A 12 -53.85 47.37 11.29
N SER A 13 -53.43 46.50 12.25
CA SER A 13 -52.16 45.79 12.20
C SER A 13 -52.31 44.56 11.33
N SER A 14 -51.72 44.58 10.15
CA SER A 14 -51.57 43.41 9.27
C SER A 14 -50.43 42.53 9.81
N ALA A 15 -50.76 41.40 10.43
CA ALA A 15 -49.77 40.39 10.79
C ALA A 15 -49.43 39.59 9.51
N ALA A 16 -48.23 39.80 8.96
CA ALA A 16 -47.69 38.97 7.90
C ALA A 16 -47.14 37.66 8.48
N LEU A 17 -47.82 36.56 8.19
CA LEU A 17 -47.38 35.18 8.55
C LEU A 17 -46.27 34.77 7.56
N ALA A 18 -45.01 34.87 7.96
CA ALA A 18 -43.88 34.35 7.19
C ALA A 18 -43.81 32.82 7.35
N ILE A 19 -44.22 32.09 6.33
CA ILE A 19 -44.01 30.64 6.22
C ILE A 19 -42.57 30.42 5.81
N ALA A 20 -41.70 30.09 6.75
CA ALA A 20 -40.34 29.62 6.47
C ALA A 20 -40.44 28.17 5.93
N LEU A 21 -40.38 27.99 4.60
CA LEU A 21 -40.12 26.68 3.99
C LEU A 21 -38.65 26.30 4.32
N GLY A 22 -38.48 25.51 5.37
CA GLY A 22 -37.21 24.83 5.63
C GLY A 22 -36.99 23.79 4.52
N PHE A 23 -36.08 24.08 3.59
CA PHE A 23 -35.50 23.07 2.72
C PHE A 23 -34.69 22.15 3.62
N LEU A 24 -35.26 21.02 4.07
CA LEU A 24 -34.47 19.89 4.53
C LEU A 24 -33.72 19.38 3.31
N CYS A 25 -32.40 19.76 3.21
CA CYS A 25 -31.48 19.00 2.39
C CYS A 25 -31.38 17.59 2.99
N LEU A 26 -32.21 16.68 2.50
CA LEU A 26 -31.99 15.26 2.63
C LEU A 26 -30.69 14.96 1.86
N ALA A 27 -29.57 14.96 2.57
CA ALA A 27 -28.39 14.32 2.05
C ALA A 27 -28.79 12.91 1.63
N PRO A 28 -28.48 12.45 0.41
CA PRO A 28 -28.80 11.10 0.03
C PRO A 28 -28.14 10.17 1.05
N LEU A 29 -28.94 9.38 1.80
CA LEU A 29 -28.43 8.20 2.46
C LEU A 29 -27.85 7.33 1.32
N HIS A 30 -26.53 7.41 1.13
CA HIS A 30 -25.86 6.43 0.32
C HIS A 30 -26.07 5.11 1.07
N ALA A 31 -26.89 4.23 0.51
CA ALA A 31 -26.99 2.85 0.96
C ALA A 31 -25.53 2.34 1.02
N GLN A 32 -25.06 2.03 2.22
CA GLN A 32 -23.72 1.52 2.43
C GLN A 32 -23.57 0.32 1.51
N GLY A 33 -22.77 0.45 0.45
CA GLY A 33 -22.63 -0.58 -0.57
C GLY A 33 -22.14 -1.86 0.09
N LYS A 34 -22.71 -3.01 -0.28
CA LYS A 34 -22.26 -4.30 0.25
C LYS A 34 -20.77 -4.44 -0.02
N ALA A 35 -19.99 -4.68 1.04
CA ALA A 35 -18.55 -4.91 0.95
C ALA A 35 -18.24 -6.39 0.72
N PRO A 36 -17.16 -6.75 0.02
CA PRO A 36 -16.67 -8.12 -0.02
C PRO A 36 -16.40 -8.65 1.39
N LYS A 37 -16.79 -9.92 1.62
CA LYS A 37 -16.49 -10.65 2.86
C LYS A 37 -15.38 -11.63 2.62
N PHE A 38 -14.42 -11.68 3.55
CA PHE A 38 -13.25 -12.56 3.49
C PHE A 38 -13.22 -13.50 4.67
N GLU A 39 -12.72 -14.73 4.42
CA GLU A 39 -12.43 -15.72 5.44
C GLU A 39 -11.01 -16.26 5.24
N VAL A 40 -10.22 -16.33 6.31
CA VAL A 40 -8.86 -16.87 6.24
C VAL A 40 -8.88 -18.34 5.83
N ASP A 41 -7.97 -18.73 4.96
CA ASP A 41 -7.71 -20.12 4.61
C ASP A 41 -6.51 -20.64 5.42
N PRO A 42 -6.74 -21.32 6.55
CA PRO A 42 -5.65 -21.80 7.40
C PRO A 42 -4.87 -22.96 6.77
N SER A 43 -5.33 -23.52 5.64
CA SER A 43 -4.67 -24.61 4.92
C SER A 43 -3.74 -24.11 3.81
N TRP A 44 -3.65 -22.79 3.61
CA TRP A 44 -2.78 -22.15 2.62
C TRP A 44 -1.75 -21.25 3.32
N PRO A 45 -0.46 -21.29 2.97
CA PRO A 45 0.18 -22.24 2.05
C PRO A 45 0.29 -23.64 2.65
N LYS A 46 0.64 -24.60 1.81
CA LYS A 46 1.01 -25.95 2.27
C LYS A 46 2.36 -25.90 2.98
N PRO A 47 2.68 -26.90 3.82
CA PRO A 47 3.99 -26.96 4.47
C PRO A 47 5.12 -26.79 3.46
N LEU A 48 6.08 -25.93 3.79
CA LEU A 48 7.22 -25.67 2.94
C LEU A 48 8.12 -26.91 2.83
N PRO A 49 8.69 -27.20 1.65
CA PRO A 49 9.59 -28.35 1.47
C PRO A 49 10.91 -28.14 2.23
N ASN A 50 11.68 -29.21 2.36
CA ASN A 50 13.06 -29.18 2.89
C ASN A 50 13.20 -28.54 4.28
N LEU A 51 12.15 -28.56 5.10
CA LEU A 51 12.10 -27.89 6.41
C LEU A 51 12.40 -26.39 6.31
N TRP A 52 12.01 -25.74 5.22
CA TRP A 52 12.25 -24.30 5.06
C TRP A 52 11.49 -23.47 6.09
N VAL A 53 12.19 -22.44 6.59
CA VAL A 53 11.63 -21.40 7.44
C VAL A 53 11.83 -20.05 6.74
N THR A 54 10.78 -19.26 6.69
CA THR A 54 10.83 -17.90 6.14
C THR A 54 11.11 -16.87 7.21
N GLY A 55 11.85 -15.83 6.85
CA GLY A 55 11.86 -14.56 7.56
C GLY A 55 10.61 -13.73 7.24
N GLY A 56 10.66 -12.42 7.47
CA GLY A 56 9.61 -11.48 7.08
C GLY A 56 9.35 -11.55 5.58
N ILE A 57 8.07 -11.54 5.20
CA ILE A 57 7.68 -11.55 3.79
C ILE A 57 7.56 -10.10 3.31
N GLY A 58 8.63 -9.62 2.64
CA GLY A 58 8.75 -8.24 2.20
C GLY A 58 7.76 -7.84 1.12
N GLY A 59 7.41 -8.74 0.21
CA GLY A 59 6.48 -8.48 -0.88
C GLY A 59 5.71 -9.72 -1.31
N VAL A 60 4.58 -9.49 -1.98
CA VAL A 60 3.77 -10.53 -2.63
C VAL A 60 3.24 -10.00 -3.94
N CYS A 61 3.31 -10.81 -5.00
CA CYS A 61 2.69 -10.53 -6.29
C CYS A 61 2.13 -11.80 -6.92
N ILE A 62 1.29 -11.65 -7.95
CA ILE A 62 0.54 -12.74 -8.56
C ILE A 62 0.69 -12.66 -10.06
N ASP A 63 0.90 -13.80 -10.71
CA ASP A 63 0.99 -13.92 -12.15
C ASP A 63 -0.39 -14.12 -12.83
N SER A 64 -0.39 -14.24 -14.15
CA SER A 64 -1.60 -14.44 -14.95
C SER A 64 -2.28 -15.81 -14.76
N ARG A 65 -1.65 -16.75 -14.03
CA ARG A 65 -2.16 -18.08 -13.70
C ARG A 65 -2.58 -18.21 -12.23
N ASP A 66 -2.63 -17.09 -11.50
CA ASP A 66 -2.86 -17.02 -10.06
C ASP A 66 -1.74 -17.69 -9.22
N HIS A 67 -0.53 -17.87 -9.75
CA HIS A 67 0.61 -18.25 -8.95
C HIS A 67 1.06 -17.06 -8.09
N VAL A 68 1.39 -17.36 -6.84
CA VAL A 68 1.74 -16.36 -5.82
C VAL A 68 3.23 -16.39 -5.58
N PHE A 69 3.90 -15.27 -5.86
CA PHE A 69 5.31 -15.05 -5.54
C PHE A 69 5.43 -14.30 -4.23
N ILE A 70 6.28 -14.78 -3.34
CA ILE A 70 6.64 -14.07 -2.11
C ILE A 70 8.12 -13.72 -2.10
N LEU A 71 8.43 -12.57 -1.49
CA LEU A 71 9.80 -12.12 -1.26
C LEU A 71 10.17 -12.33 0.20
N ASN A 72 11.03 -13.31 0.45
CA ASN A 72 11.52 -13.67 1.77
C ASN A 72 12.74 -12.82 2.14
N ARG A 73 12.64 -12.02 3.20
CA ARG A 73 13.76 -11.17 3.69
C ARG A 73 14.90 -11.96 4.28
N ARG A 74 14.66 -13.21 4.65
CA ARG A 74 15.66 -14.10 5.24
C ARG A 74 16.25 -13.58 6.57
N ASP A 75 15.53 -12.71 7.26
CA ASP A 75 15.85 -12.12 8.55
C ASP A 75 15.52 -13.10 9.71
N LEU A 76 16.14 -14.28 9.65
CA LEU A 76 15.97 -15.36 10.64
C LEU A 76 16.84 -15.09 11.85
N THR A 77 16.33 -15.50 13.01
CA THR A 77 17.11 -15.60 14.25
C THR A 77 17.78 -16.96 14.36
N ASP A 78 18.75 -17.12 15.26
CA ASP A 78 19.39 -18.40 15.55
C ASP A 78 18.35 -19.46 15.94
N ASN A 79 17.32 -19.08 16.74
CA ASN A 79 16.24 -19.99 17.10
C ASN A 79 15.38 -20.45 15.91
N ASP A 80 15.20 -19.60 14.90
CA ASP A 80 14.51 -19.99 13.66
C ASP A 80 15.36 -21.02 12.91
N LEU A 81 16.68 -20.84 12.88
CA LEU A 81 17.64 -21.74 12.20
C LEU A 81 17.84 -23.07 12.94
N ASP A 82 17.63 -23.09 14.26
CA ASP A 82 17.57 -24.35 15.03
C ASP A 82 16.34 -25.19 14.66
N ALA A 83 15.25 -24.56 14.21
CA ALA A 83 14.01 -25.22 13.87
C ALA A 83 13.96 -25.73 12.41
N GLY A 84 14.76 -25.14 11.50
CA GLY A 84 14.73 -25.50 10.08
C GLY A 84 15.77 -24.78 9.23
N HIS A 85 15.64 -24.94 7.91
CA HIS A 85 16.57 -24.36 6.95
C HIS A 85 16.05 -23.03 6.40
N GLN A 86 16.92 -22.09 6.17
CA GLN A 86 16.56 -20.80 5.56
C GLN A 86 16.01 -21.00 4.15
N ALA A 87 14.79 -20.53 3.92
CA ALA A 87 14.12 -20.58 2.63
C ALA A 87 14.80 -19.65 1.59
N PRO A 88 14.64 -19.92 0.27
CA PRO A 88 15.08 -19.05 -0.82
C PRO A 88 14.50 -17.62 -0.72
N VAL A 89 15.09 -16.68 -1.49
CA VAL A 89 14.65 -15.28 -1.52
C VAL A 89 13.27 -15.13 -2.15
N VAL A 90 13.05 -15.82 -3.27
CA VAL A 90 11.77 -15.83 -3.97
C VAL A 90 11.19 -17.24 -3.94
N ILE A 91 9.92 -17.35 -3.55
CA ILE A 91 9.19 -18.61 -3.52
C ILE A 91 7.90 -18.41 -4.31
N GLU A 92 7.63 -19.33 -5.24
CA GLU A 92 6.41 -19.37 -6.04
C GLU A 92 5.51 -20.49 -5.57
N PHE A 93 4.25 -20.15 -5.30
CA PHE A 93 3.21 -21.10 -4.95
C PHE A 93 2.18 -21.22 -6.07
N ASP A 94 1.66 -22.40 -6.29
CA ASP A 94 0.43 -22.58 -7.07
C ASP A 94 -0.80 -22.04 -6.30
N PRO A 95 -1.97 -21.91 -6.94
CA PRO A 95 -3.19 -21.44 -6.26
C PRO A 95 -3.62 -22.31 -5.07
N GLU A 96 -3.22 -23.59 -5.05
CA GLU A 96 -3.49 -24.56 -3.99
C GLU A 96 -2.53 -24.44 -2.80
N GLY A 97 -1.43 -23.67 -2.98
CA GLY A 97 -0.43 -23.38 -1.94
C GLY A 97 0.78 -24.30 -1.93
N ASN A 98 0.96 -25.14 -2.95
CA ASN A 98 2.18 -25.93 -3.09
C ASN A 98 3.31 -25.05 -3.62
N VAL A 99 4.53 -25.23 -3.12
CA VAL A 99 5.72 -24.62 -3.70
C VAL A 99 6.00 -25.29 -5.05
N VAL A 100 5.98 -24.51 -6.12
CA VAL A 100 6.22 -24.99 -7.50
C VAL A 100 7.55 -24.51 -8.07
N ASN A 101 8.09 -23.43 -7.51
CA ASN A 101 9.39 -22.88 -7.90
C ASN A 101 10.00 -22.07 -6.76
N SER A 102 11.32 -21.88 -6.81
CA SER A 102 12.02 -20.96 -5.91
C SER A 102 13.34 -20.52 -6.55
N PHE A 103 13.72 -19.28 -6.33
CA PHE A 103 14.94 -18.72 -6.88
C PHE A 103 15.48 -17.55 -6.05
N GLY A 104 16.52 -16.92 -6.55
CA GLY A 104 17.12 -15.74 -5.96
C GLY A 104 18.36 -16.07 -5.14
N ASP A 105 19.52 -15.87 -5.77
CA ASP A 105 20.79 -15.87 -5.08
C ASP A 105 20.85 -14.62 -4.18
N PRO A 106 21.04 -14.75 -2.85
CA PRO A 106 21.11 -13.62 -1.94
C PRO A 106 22.25 -12.64 -2.23
N ASP A 107 23.29 -13.09 -2.93
CA ASP A 107 24.40 -12.24 -3.35
C ASP A 107 24.08 -11.45 -4.64
N VAL A 108 23.01 -11.82 -5.35
CA VAL A 108 22.58 -11.19 -6.61
C VAL A 108 21.27 -10.44 -6.46
N THR A 109 20.26 -11.02 -5.78
CA THR A 109 18.96 -10.39 -5.55
C THR A 109 19.06 -9.17 -4.64
N PRO A 110 18.14 -8.19 -4.75
CA PRO A 110 18.16 -7.01 -3.89
C PRO A 110 18.19 -7.37 -2.41
N ILE A 111 19.03 -6.67 -1.65
CA ILE A 111 19.13 -6.84 -0.19
C ILE A 111 17.85 -6.30 0.47
N ASN A 112 17.34 -7.03 1.46
CA ASN A 112 16.08 -6.74 2.13
C ASN A 112 14.95 -6.58 1.12
N PRO A 113 14.60 -7.65 0.36
CA PRO A 113 13.62 -7.62 -0.71
C PRO A 113 12.27 -7.10 -0.19
N HIS A 114 11.64 -6.23 -1.00
CA HIS A 114 10.52 -5.43 -0.51
C HIS A 114 9.34 -5.42 -1.50
N GLY A 115 9.46 -4.77 -2.65
CA GLY A 115 8.39 -4.68 -3.65
C GLY A 115 8.44 -5.83 -4.65
N CYS A 116 7.27 -6.39 -4.95
CA CYS A 116 7.07 -7.43 -5.96
C CYS A 116 6.03 -6.97 -6.98
N SER A 117 6.30 -7.19 -8.26
CA SER A 117 5.34 -7.01 -9.36
C SER A 117 5.58 -8.05 -10.43
N VAL A 118 4.51 -8.47 -11.13
CA VAL A 118 4.61 -9.32 -12.32
C VAL A 118 4.13 -8.49 -13.50
N ASP A 119 4.93 -8.44 -14.57
CA ASP A 119 4.61 -7.68 -15.76
C ASP A 119 3.70 -8.48 -16.72
N PRO A 120 3.19 -7.86 -17.82
CA PRO A 120 2.34 -8.56 -18.80
C PRO A 120 3.02 -9.74 -19.52
N ALA A 121 4.36 -9.82 -19.50
CA ALA A 121 5.12 -10.94 -20.03
C ALA A 121 5.31 -12.06 -18.99
N ASN A 122 4.76 -11.89 -17.77
CA ASN A 122 4.95 -12.71 -16.58
C ASN A 122 6.40 -12.70 -16.04
N ASN A 123 7.21 -11.71 -16.35
CA ASN A 123 8.49 -11.51 -15.66
C ASN A 123 8.27 -10.99 -14.24
N VAL A 124 9.16 -11.37 -13.34
CA VAL A 124 9.08 -11.01 -11.92
C VAL A 124 10.00 -9.83 -11.61
N TRP A 125 9.43 -8.75 -11.13
CA TRP A 125 10.15 -7.56 -10.69
C TRP A 125 10.31 -7.53 -9.17
N VAL A 126 11.51 -7.20 -8.71
CA VAL A 126 11.89 -7.19 -7.30
C VAL A 126 12.60 -5.89 -6.96
N THR A 127 12.16 -5.22 -5.89
CA THR A 127 12.91 -4.13 -5.27
C THR A 127 13.52 -4.57 -3.95
N GLY A 128 14.53 -3.86 -3.47
CA GLY A 128 15.07 -4.08 -2.13
C GLY A 128 15.54 -2.77 -1.50
N THR A 129 15.22 -2.60 -0.23
CA THR A 129 15.51 -1.35 0.48
C THR A 129 16.96 -1.28 0.97
N GLY A 130 17.76 -2.33 0.78
CA GLY A 130 19.12 -2.43 1.34
C GLY A 130 20.23 -1.86 0.48
N ASP A 131 20.12 -1.93 -0.83
CA ASP A 131 21.25 -1.73 -1.76
C ASP A 131 20.96 -0.86 -2.99
N GLY A 132 19.78 -0.23 -3.05
CA GLY A 132 19.45 0.79 -4.05
C GLY A 132 19.28 0.27 -5.47
N ILE A 133 18.82 -0.96 -5.64
CA ILE A 133 18.57 -1.58 -6.96
C ILE A 133 17.15 -2.11 -7.11
N VAL A 134 16.72 -2.19 -8.36
CA VAL A 134 15.49 -2.85 -8.82
C VAL A 134 15.87 -3.84 -9.91
N GLN A 135 15.31 -5.05 -9.88
CA GLN A 135 15.66 -6.11 -10.82
C GLN A 135 14.42 -6.75 -11.45
N GLU A 136 14.56 -7.17 -12.72
CA GLU A 136 13.61 -7.96 -13.48
C GLU A 136 14.21 -9.34 -13.76
N TYR A 137 13.44 -10.38 -13.47
CA TYR A 137 13.80 -11.78 -13.74
C TYR A 137 12.82 -12.41 -14.71
N THR A 138 13.28 -13.43 -15.46
CA THR A 138 12.37 -14.36 -16.13
C THR A 138 11.41 -14.95 -15.09
N HIS A 139 10.23 -15.38 -15.54
CA HIS A 139 9.20 -15.95 -14.67
C HIS A 139 9.74 -17.06 -13.75
N ASP A 140 10.58 -17.94 -14.28
CA ASP A 140 11.20 -19.03 -13.53
C ASP A 140 12.42 -18.62 -12.69
N GLY A 141 12.81 -17.34 -12.75
CA GLY A 141 13.98 -16.80 -12.04
C GLY A 141 15.33 -17.25 -12.58
N SER A 142 15.36 -18.00 -13.70
CA SER A 142 16.61 -18.55 -14.25
C SER A 142 17.55 -17.50 -14.82
N LYS A 143 17.02 -16.31 -15.15
CA LYS A 143 17.79 -15.24 -15.77
C LYS A 143 17.40 -13.86 -15.22
N LEU A 144 18.40 -13.07 -14.82
CA LEU A 144 18.29 -11.64 -14.62
C LEU A 144 18.20 -10.94 -15.97
N LEU A 145 17.09 -10.27 -16.25
CA LEU A 145 16.82 -9.57 -17.52
C LEU A 145 17.28 -8.12 -17.48
N LEU A 146 16.99 -7.42 -16.39
CA LEU A 146 17.31 -6.01 -16.22
C LEU A 146 17.66 -5.71 -14.76
N GLN A 147 18.59 -4.78 -14.57
CA GLN A 147 18.83 -4.14 -13.28
C GLN A 147 18.84 -2.62 -13.47
N ILE A 148 18.05 -1.92 -12.66
CA ILE A 148 18.06 -0.46 -12.54
C ILE A 148 18.77 -0.10 -11.23
N GLY A 149 19.67 0.87 -11.29
CA GLY A 149 20.54 1.22 -10.17
C GLY A 149 21.83 0.41 -10.14
N LYS A 150 22.70 0.80 -9.22
CA LYS A 150 23.98 0.12 -8.98
C LYS A 150 24.05 -0.36 -7.55
N ARG A 151 24.25 -1.67 -7.36
CA ARG A 151 24.31 -2.29 -6.05
C ARG A 151 25.25 -1.55 -5.09
N GLY A 152 24.74 -1.21 -3.91
CA GLY A 152 25.51 -0.52 -2.87
C GLY A 152 25.78 0.96 -3.13
N VAL A 153 25.25 1.51 -4.24
CA VAL A 153 25.33 2.95 -4.53
C VAL A 153 23.95 3.55 -4.35
N VAL A 154 23.82 4.36 -3.31
CA VAL A 154 22.58 5.05 -2.94
C VAL A 154 22.53 6.41 -3.62
N ASP A 155 21.35 6.86 -4.03
CA ASP A 155 21.13 8.22 -4.57
C ASP A 155 21.17 9.27 -3.46
N SER A 156 22.38 9.50 -2.94
CA SER A 156 22.67 10.41 -1.85
C SER A 156 23.96 11.17 -2.09
N SER A 157 24.20 12.22 -1.29
CA SER A 157 25.33 13.13 -1.43
C SER A 157 26.72 12.48 -1.36
N ASP A 158 26.83 11.30 -0.76
CA ASP A 158 28.08 10.52 -0.63
C ASP A 158 27.97 9.10 -1.19
N GLY A 159 26.83 8.76 -1.82
CA GLY A 159 26.56 7.44 -2.36
C GLY A 159 26.22 6.38 -1.31
N SER A 160 26.08 6.74 -0.04
CA SER A 160 25.77 5.84 1.06
C SER A 160 24.40 6.17 1.71
N ALA A 161 23.88 5.24 2.51
CA ALA A 161 22.65 5.45 3.28
C ALA A 161 22.80 6.49 4.43
N LYS A 162 23.97 7.07 4.61
CA LYS A 162 24.24 8.14 5.59
C LYS A 162 24.27 9.53 4.94
N GLY A 163 24.35 9.58 3.61
CA GLY A 163 24.31 10.83 2.85
C GLY A 163 22.93 11.47 2.85
N LYS A 164 22.87 12.73 2.39
CA LYS A 164 21.62 13.45 2.18
C LYS A 164 20.96 12.96 0.89
N ALA A 165 19.66 12.76 0.90
CA ALA A 165 18.88 12.40 -0.29
C ALA A 165 19.06 13.43 -1.41
N LEU A 166 19.28 12.98 -2.64
CA LEU A 166 19.44 13.84 -3.80
C LEU A 166 18.16 13.96 -4.64
N ASN A 167 17.30 12.94 -4.63
CA ASN A 167 16.17 12.86 -5.55
C ASN A 167 16.60 13.16 -7.00
N SER A 168 17.73 12.58 -7.42
CA SER A 168 18.36 12.92 -8.70
C SER A 168 17.59 12.34 -9.88
N GLY A 169 17.67 13.02 -11.04
CA GLY A 169 17.09 12.52 -12.30
C GLY A 169 17.92 11.40 -12.95
N HIS A 170 18.51 10.49 -12.17
CA HIS A 170 19.34 9.38 -12.64
C HIS A 170 18.75 8.04 -12.20
N ALA A 171 19.22 6.97 -12.82
CA ALA A 171 18.88 5.60 -12.46
C ALA A 171 19.63 5.19 -11.17
N GLY A 172 19.14 5.68 -10.03
CA GLY A 172 19.66 5.37 -8.70
C GLY A 172 18.55 5.54 -7.68
N PHE A 173 18.64 4.86 -6.53
CA PHE A 173 17.58 4.88 -5.52
C PHE A 173 18.15 5.10 -4.11
N PHE A 174 17.25 5.56 -3.22
CA PHE A 174 17.52 5.59 -1.79
C PHE A 174 16.34 4.95 -1.03
N LYS A 175 16.39 3.62 -0.84
CA LYS A 175 15.33 2.78 -0.25
C LYS A 175 14.12 2.57 -1.17
N PRO A 176 14.29 1.98 -2.36
CA PRO A 176 13.15 1.65 -3.23
C PRO A 176 12.29 0.58 -2.56
N ALA A 177 10.99 0.87 -2.40
CA ALA A 177 10.01 0.04 -1.71
C ALA A 177 9.02 -0.60 -2.69
N GLY A 178 7.93 0.08 -3.00
CA GLY A 178 6.90 -0.41 -3.90
C GLY A 178 7.30 -0.30 -5.38
N ILE A 179 6.76 -1.20 -6.20
CA ILE A 179 6.94 -1.21 -7.65
C ILE A 179 5.65 -1.60 -8.35
N THR A 180 5.34 -0.95 -9.46
CA THR A 180 4.29 -1.38 -10.38
C THR A 180 4.71 -1.14 -11.82
N ILE A 181 4.23 -2.01 -12.72
CA ILE A 181 4.51 -1.93 -14.14
C ILE A 181 3.24 -1.50 -14.87
N ASP A 182 3.34 -0.47 -15.70
CA ASP A 182 2.23 -0.04 -16.55
C ASP A 182 1.93 -1.11 -17.61
N PRO A 183 0.77 -1.76 -17.57
CA PRO A 183 0.46 -2.85 -18.49
C PRO A 183 0.32 -2.39 -19.95
N GLN A 184 0.19 -1.08 -20.21
CA GLN A 184 0.01 -0.55 -21.55
C GLN A 184 1.33 -0.32 -22.31
N ASN A 185 2.41 0.04 -21.59
CA ASN A 185 3.68 0.45 -22.22
C ASN A 185 4.93 -0.14 -21.57
N GLY A 186 4.78 -0.86 -20.45
CA GLY A 186 5.89 -1.46 -19.73
C GLY A 186 6.71 -0.47 -18.88
N ASN A 187 6.22 0.76 -18.68
CA ASN A 187 6.91 1.70 -17.81
C ASN A 187 6.90 1.23 -16.35
N VAL A 188 8.03 1.41 -15.71
CA VAL A 188 8.30 0.96 -14.33
C VAL A 188 8.17 2.14 -13.38
N TYR A 189 7.27 2.04 -12.43
CA TYR A 189 7.05 3.04 -11.39
C TYR A 189 7.57 2.51 -10.06
N VAL A 190 8.46 3.24 -9.42
CA VAL A 190 9.09 2.84 -8.15
C VAL A 190 8.84 3.90 -7.10
N ALA A 191 8.28 3.49 -5.95
CA ALA A 191 8.24 4.31 -4.74
C ALA A 191 9.62 4.26 -4.10
N ASP A 192 10.35 5.36 -4.15
CA ASP A 192 11.72 5.47 -3.65
C ASP A 192 11.75 6.35 -2.41
N GLY A 193 11.80 5.72 -1.21
CA GLY A 193 11.77 6.47 0.03
C GLY A 193 11.26 5.75 1.28
N GLU A 194 11.55 4.45 1.46
CA GLU A 194 11.15 3.65 2.64
C GLU A 194 11.93 4.04 3.91
N THR A 195 12.29 5.31 4.07
CA THR A 195 12.98 5.76 5.29
C THR A 195 12.84 7.28 5.46
N PRO A 196 12.67 7.76 6.69
CA PRO A 196 12.85 9.17 6.97
C PRO A 196 14.24 9.65 6.51
N GLY A 197 14.28 10.76 5.76
CA GLY A 197 15.53 11.33 5.26
C GLY A 197 16.10 10.68 4.00
N GLY A 198 15.44 9.64 3.45
CA GLY A 198 15.73 9.09 2.12
C GLY A 198 15.14 9.94 1.00
N ASN A 199 15.15 9.41 -0.22
CA ASN A 199 14.38 10.01 -1.32
C ASN A 199 12.88 9.96 -0.98
N HIS A 200 12.09 10.85 -1.56
CA HIS A 200 10.64 10.93 -1.31
C HIS A 200 9.88 11.12 -2.63
N ARG A 201 10.18 10.27 -3.60
CA ARG A 201 9.72 10.40 -4.98
C ARG A 201 9.12 9.12 -5.53
N ILE A 202 8.26 9.28 -6.53
CA ILE A 202 7.98 8.22 -7.49
C ILE A 202 8.93 8.42 -8.67
N ALA A 203 9.80 7.45 -8.92
CA ALA A 203 10.71 7.43 -10.05
C ALA A 203 10.14 6.54 -11.15
N VAL A 204 10.12 7.04 -12.39
CA VAL A 204 9.55 6.34 -13.55
C VAL A 204 10.63 6.07 -14.58
N PHE A 205 10.70 4.82 -15.01
CA PHE A 205 11.62 4.35 -16.03
C PHE A 205 10.84 3.73 -17.20
N ASP A 206 11.45 3.67 -18.37
CA ASP A 206 10.91 2.84 -19.43
C ASP A 206 11.25 1.35 -19.23
N ARG A 207 10.72 0.49 -20.08
CA ARG A 207 10.95 -0.96 -20.03
C ARG A 207 12.41 -1.38 -20.22
N THR A 208 13.30 -0.46 -20.62
CA THR A 208 14.75 -0.70 -20.77
C THR A 208 15.55 -0.22 -19.56
N GLY A 209 14.87 0.36 -18.55
CA GLY A 209 15.50 0.91 -17.35
C GLY A 209 16.02 2.33 -17.53
N GLN A 210 15.68 3.02 -18.64
CA GLN A 210 16.04 4.42 -18.84
C GLN A 210 15.11 5.32 -18.03
N PHE A 211 15.68 6.23 -17.23
CA PHE A 211 14.92 7.20 -16.45
C PHE A 211 14.10 8.13 -17.37
N LEU A 212 12.82 8.28 -17.06
CA LEU A 212 11.89 9.13 -17.80
C LEU A 212 11.53 10.41 -17.04
N ARG A 213 11.11 10.28 -15.78
CA ARG A 213 10.62 11.38 -14.94
C ARG A 213 10.48 10.95 -13.50
N GLN A 214 10.22 11.91 -12.63
CA GLN A 214 9.86 11.71 -11.23
C GLN A 214 8.93 12.79 -10.74
N TRP A 215 8.29 12.56 -9.60
CA TRP A 215 7.55 13.55 -8.84
C TRP A 215 7.54 13.22 -7.35
N ASP A 216 7.38 14.24 -6.53
CA ASP A 216 7.25 14.13 -5.08
C ASP A 216 5.77 13.95 -4.68
N LEU A 217 5.54 13.59 -3.41
CA LEU A 217 4.23 13.68 -2.81
C LEU A 217 3.72 15.12 -2.87
N HIS A 218 2.41 15.26 -3.11
CA HIS A 218 1.75 16.55 -3.01
C HIS A 218 1.71 17.00 -1.55
N ARG A 219 2.21 18.20 -1.28
CA ARG A 219 2.27 18.81 0.04
C ARG A 219 1.21 19.89 0.17
N THR A 220 0.60 19.97 1.35
CA THR A 220 -0.23 21.12 1.74
C THR A 220 0.67 22.25 2.28
N GLU A 221 0.14 23.48 2.36
CA GLU A 221 0.87 24.61 2.94
C GLU A 221 1.31 24.37 4.40
N ALA A 222 0.59 23.53 5.13
CA ALA A 222 0.92 23.16 6.50
C ALA A 222 2.08 22.13 6.61
N GLU A 223 2.38 21.41 5.52
CA GLU A 223 3.39 20.37 5.46
C GLU A 223 4.72 20.93 4.94
N THR A 224 5.28 21.90 5.64
CA THR A 224 6.52 22.59 5.25
C THR A 224 7.68 22.26 6.18
N GLY A 225 8.90 22.38 5.65
CA GLY A 225 10.13 22.24 6.41
C GLY A 225 10.41 20.83 6.93
N ASP A 226 11.23 20.73 7.97
CA ASP A 226 11.73 19.47 8.54
C ASP A 226 10.67 18.64 9.27
N ALA A 227 9.47 19.19 9.50
CA ALA A 227 8.35 18.47 10.11
C ALA A 227 7.68 17.48 9.14
N PHE A 228 7.84 17.68 7.83
CA PHE A 228 7.33 16.79 6.81
C PHE A 228 8.38 15.71 6.50
N VAL A 229 8.18 14.53 7.05
CA VAL A 229 9.07 13.37 6.86
C VAL A 229 8.25 12.23 6.26
N PRO A 230 7.97 12.27 4.95
CA PRO A 230 7.19 11.24 4.30
C PRO A 230 7.95 9.92 4.27
N VAL A 231 7.21 8.82 4.20
CA VAL A 231 7.73 7.50 3.90
C VAL A 231 6.91 6.91 2.77
N LEU A 232 7.49 6.90 1.56
CA LEU A 232 6.84 6.34 0.38
C LEU A 232 6.99 4.83 0.39
N HIS A 233 5.89 4.13 0.62
CA HIS A 233 5.93 2.69 0.79
C HIS A 233 5.37 1.94 -0.42
N CYS A 234 4.19 2.30 -0.91
CA CYS A 234 3.58 1.65 -2.06
C CYS A 234 3.52 2.56 -3.28
N VAL A 235 3.53 1.94 -4.45
CA VAL A 235 3.02 2.48 -5.70
C VAL A 235 2.26 1.37 -6.42
N THR A 236 1.02 1.66 -6.82
CA THR A 236 0.19 0.74 -7.61
C THR A 236 -0.64 1.53 -8.60
N MET A 237 -1.21 0.84 -9.61
CA MET A 237 -1.95 1.49 -10.69
C MET A 237 -3.30 0.82 -10.88
N ASP A 238 -4.36 1.61 -11.06
CA ASP A 238 -5.66 1.09 -11.42
C ASP A 238 -5.84 0.89 -12.93
N ASN A 239 -6.93 0.25 -13.34
CA ASN A 239 -7.23 -0.01 -14.75
C ASN A 239 -7.43 1.27 -15.59
N ASN A 240 -7.66 2.42 -14.95
CA ASN A 240 -7.78 3.71 -15.61
C ASN A 240 -6.42 4.42 -15.77
N GLY A 241 -5.35 3.84 -15.23
CA GLY A 241 -4.01 4.40 -15.25
C GLY A 241 -3.76 5.45 -14.18
N LEU A 242 -4.61 5.54 -13.15
CA LEU A 242 -4.31 6.36 -11.99
C LEU A 242 -3.29 5.64 -11.08
N VAL A 243 -2.34 6.42 -10.59
CA VAL A 243 -1.23 5.94 -9.75
C VAL A 243 -1.52 6.27 -8.30
N TYR A 244 -1.60 5.25 -7.47
CA TYR A 244 -1.86 5.34 -6.03
C TYR A 244 -0.54 5.17 -5.28
N VAL A 245 -0.21 6.13 -4.43
CA VAL A 245 1.04 6.20 -3.68
C VAL A 245 0.75 6.25 -2.19
N CYS A 246 1.30 5.30 -1.44
CA CYS A 246 1.15 5.29 0.01
C CYS A 246 2.19 6.21 0.67
N ASP A 247 1.72 7.28 1.28
CA ASP A 247 2.45 8.04 2.29
C ASP A 247 2.20 7.39 3.64
N ARG A 248 3.06 6.43 3.99
CA ARG A 248 2.89 5.55 5.14
C ARG A 248 2.76 6.34 6.44
N ARG A 249 3.67 7.28 6.70
CA ARG A 249 3.67 8.12 7.91
C ARG A 249 2.69 9.28 7.85
N GLY A 250 2.29 9.70 6.66
CA GLY A 250 1.23 10.67 6.45
C GLY A 250 -0.17 10.10 6.60
N HIS A 251 -0.31 8.79 6.87
CA HIS A 251 -1.61 8.10 7.04
C HIS A 251 -2.57 8.38 5.89
N ARG A 252 -2.06 8.34 4.65
CA ARG A 252 -2.83 8.66 3.46
C ARG A 252 -2.32 7.94 2.22
N ILE A 253 -3.21 7.82 1.25
CA ILE A 253 -2.89 7.42 -0.12
C ILE A 253 -3.08 8.65 -1.00
N GLN A 254 -2.07 9.00 -1.78
CA GLN A 254 -2.16 10.06 -2.78
C GLN A 254 -2.39 9.46 -4.15
N VAL A 255 -3.30 10.03 -4.91
CA VAL A 255 -3.63 9.60 -6.26
C VAL A 255 -3.12 10.63 -7.26
N PHE A 256 -2.42 10.13 -8.28
CA PHE A 256 -1.84 10.92 -9.36
C PHE A 256 -2.27 10.36 -10.72
N ASP A 257 -2.15 11.13 -11.77
CA ASP A 257 -2.11 10.57 -13.12
C ASP A 257 -0.71 9.99 -13.44
N LYS A 258 -0.55 9.37 -14.62
CA LYS A 258 0.73 8.80 -15.08
C LYS A 258 1.85 9.83 -15.24
N MET A 259 1.52 11.12 -15.30
CA MET A 259 2.49 12.21 -15.44
C MET A 259 2.91 12.80 -14.10
N GLY A 260 2.27 12.41 -12.98
CA GLY A 260 2.54 12.91 -11.65
C GLY A 260 1.66 14.10 -11.25
N ASN A 261 0.60 14.40 -12.00
CA ASN A 261 -0.35 15.42 -11.60
C ASN A 261 -1.25 14.89 -10.48
N PHE A 262 -1.24 15.58 -9.36
CA PHE A 262 -2.04 15.23 -8.18
C PHE A 262 -3.54 15.30 -8.46
N GLN A 263 -4.29 14.30 -8.00
CA GLN A 263 -5.74 14.19 -8.17
C GLN A 263 -6.48 14.33 -6.84
N LYS A 264 -6.11 13.51 -5.84
CA LYS A 264 -6.78 13.52 -4.52
C LYS A 264 -5.93 12.85 -3.44
N ASN A 265 -6.28 13.14 -2.18
CA ASN A 265 -5.89 12.37 -1.01
C ASN A 265 -7.01 11.41 -0.59
N ILE A 266 -6.64 10.23 -0.14
CA ILE A 266 -7.52 9.28 0.54
C ILE A 266 -6.92 9.04 1.92
N PRO A 267 -7.56 9.51 3.01
CA PRO A 267 -7.05 9.28 4.35
C PRO A 267 -7.17 7.80 4.71
N VAL A 268 -6.16 7.29 5.41
CA VAL A 268 -6.18 5.96 6.02
C VAL A 268 -6.32 6.15 7.52
N GLU A 269 -7.37 5.59 8.09
CA GLU A 269 -7.64 5.74 9.52
C GLU A 269 -6.46 5.24 10.35
N PHE A 270 -6.12 6.04 11.34
CA PHE A 270 -5.14 5.70 12.34
C PHE A 270 -5.78 5.83 13.72
N GLU A 271 -6.08 4.71 14.32
CA GLU A 271 -6.45 4.67 15.73
C GLU A 271 -5.17 4.55 16.55
N GLN A 272 -4.87 5.61 17.30
CA GLN A 272 -3.76 5.54 18.25
C GLN A 272 -4.00 4.38 19.21
N MET A 273 -3.16 3.37 19.17
CA MET A 273 -3.13 2.26 20.13
C MET A 273 -2.75 2.74 21.56
N SER A 274 -2.71 4.06 21.79
CA SER A 274 -2.38 4.72 23.05
C SER A 274 -3.33 4.42 24.21
N LYS A 275 -4.44 3.76 23.93
CA LYS A 275 -5.34 3.23 24.99
C LYS A 275 -4.88 1.87 25.52
N LEU A 276 -3.94 1.20 24.87
CA LEU A 276 -3.30 -0.01 25.36
C LEU A 276 -2.00 0.40 26.07
N PRO A 277 -1.63 -0.25 27.18
CA PRO A 277 -0.33 0.00 27.77
C PRO A 277 0.75 -0.37 26.75
N ALA A 278 1.28 0.63 26.06
CA ALA A 278 2.44 0.46 25.21
C ALA A 278 3.62 0.11 26.10
N GLY A 279 4.34 -0.95 25.81
CA GLY A 279 5.64 -1.19 26.40
C GLY A 279 6.58 0.01 26.12
N PRO A 280 7.63 0.23 26.92
CA PRO A 280 8.52 1.38 26.79
C PRO A 280 9.26 1.47 25.46
N GLU A 281 9.26 0.40 24.66
CA GLU A 281 9.94 0.30 23.36
C GLU A 281 9.02 0.52 22.15
N HIS A 282 7.70 0.59 22.36
CA HIS A 282 6.73 0.77 21.29
C HIS A 282 6.23 2.22 21.25
N VAL A 283 6.46 2.88 20.13
CA VAL A 283 5.87 4.20 19.81
C VAL A 283 4.71 3.97 18.86
N PRO A 284 3.44 4.03 19.31
CA PRO A 284 2.30 3.87 18.42
C PRO A 284 2.36 4.89 17.27
N GLY A 285 2.08 4.42 16.05
CA GLY A 285 2.12 5.26 14.86
C GLY A 285 3.51 5.59 14.34
N ALA A 286 4.56 4.97 14.89
CA ALA A 286 5.93 5.20 14.41
C ALA A 286 6.17 4.64 13.01
N LEU A 287 5.47 3.55 12.65
CA LEU A 287 5.60 2.89 11.35
C LEU A 287 4.68 3.53 10.30
N GLY A 288 3.45 3.85 10.65
CA GLY A 288 2.43 4.43 9.79
C GLY A 288 1.41 3.41 9.27
N SER A 289 0.22 3.90 8.91
CA SER A 289 -0.94 3.05 8.58
C SER A 289 -1.07 2.73 7.09
N ALA A 290 -0.76 3.66 6.19
CA ALA A 290 -0.95 3.48 4.75
C ALA A 290 0.22 2.70 4.14
N VAL A 291 0.12 1.37 4.09
CA VAL A 291 1.26 0.52 3.70
C VAL A 291 1.11 -0.04 2.29
N TRP A 292 -0.04 -0.61 1.95
CA TRP A 292 -0.23 -1.18 0.62
C TRP A 292 -1.67 -1.03 0.12
N VAL A 293 -1.82 -0.99 -1.20
CA VAL A 293 -3.12 -0.89 -1.89
C VAL A 293 -3.25 -1.99 -2.93
N GLY A 294 -4.38 -2.70 -2.91
CA GLY A 294 -4.82 -3.60 -3.96
C GLY A 294 -6.22 -3.24 -4.44
N PHE A 295 -6.61 -3.73 -5.62
CA PHE A 295 -7.91 -3.44 -6.21
C PHE A 295 -8.70 -4.72 -6.47
N SER A 296 -10.04 -4.64 -6.37
CA SER A 296 -10.92 -5.73 -6.77
C SER A 296 -10.79 -6.05 -8.26
N ARG A 297 -11.12 -7.28 -8.63
CA ARG A 297 -10.94 -7.79 -10.00
C ARG A 297 -12.13 -7.56 -10.92
N ASP A 298 -13.21 -6.95 -10.42
CA ASP A 298 -14.29 -6.49 -11.30
C ASP A 298 -13.80 -5.40 -12.27
N ALA A 299 -14.44 -5.28 -13.42
CA ALA A 299 -14.01 -4.38 -14.49
C ALA A 299 -13.89 -2.90 -14.04
N GLY A 300 -14.70 -2.49 -13.08
CA GLY A 300 -14.68 -1.14 -12.50
C GLY A 300 -13.70 -0.99 -11.36
N GLN A 301 -13.08 -2.08 -10.87
CA GLN A 301 -12.28 -2.08 -9.65
C GLN A 301 -12.99 -1.30 -8.53
N LYS A 302 -14.22 -1.72 -8.25
CA LYS A 302 -15.11 -1.02 -7.33
C LYS A 302 -14.51 -0.86 -5.93
N TYR A 303 -13.79 -1.87 -5.47
CA TYR A 303 -13.22 -1.88 -4.15
C TYR A 303 -11.71 -1.69 -4.18
N MET A 304 -11.23 -1.00 -3.16
CA MET A 304 -9.82 -0.82 -2.85
C MET A 304 -9.53 -1.47 -1.49
N TYR A 305 -8.51 -2.30 -1.42
CA TYR A 305 -8.06 -2.98 -0.21
C TYR A 305 -6.80 -2.28 0.29
N VAL A 306 -6.81 -1.81 1.53
CA VAL A 306 -5.70 -1.06 2.12
C VAL A 306 -5.14 -1.83 3.30
N VAL A 307 -3.86 -2.16 3.25
CA VAL A 307 -3.15 -2.69 4.42
C VAL A 307 -2.89 -1.53 5.37
N ASN A 308 -3.58 -1.56 6.51
CA ASN A 308 -3.46 -0.59 7.60
C ASN A 308 -2.61 -1.21 8.72
N GLN A 309 -1.29 -1.02 8.63
CA GLN A 309 -0.33 -1.75 9.45
C GLN A 309 -0.40 -1.36 10.93
N ASP A 310 -0.46 -0.06 11.26
CA ASP A 310 -0.49 0.35 12.67
C ASP A 310 -1.74 -0.14 13.41
N ASN A 311 -2.82 -0.44 12.68
CA ASN A 311 -4.05 -1.01 13.23
C ASN A 311 -4.19 -2.52 12.96
N GLU A 312 -3.19 -3.14 12.31
CA GLU A 312 -3.14 -4.58 12.00
C GLU A 312 -4.44 -5.10 11.38
N LYS A 313 -4.92 -4.40 10.36
CA LYS A 313 -6.15 -4.73 9.64
C LYS A 313 -6.00 -4.46 8.14
N VAL A 314 -6.93 -5.02 7.36
CA VAL A 314 -7.17 -4.64 5.97
C VAL A 314 -8.48 -3.88 5.91
N ASP A 315 -8.42 -2.64 5.47
CA ASP A 315 -9.59 -1.81 5.22
C ASP A 315 -10.10 -2.04 3.80
N ILE A 316 -11.42 -2.16 3.64
CA ILE A 316 -12.11 -2.31 2.37
C ILE A 316 -12.84 -1.01 2.07
N LEU A 317 -12.41 -0.30 1.03
CA LEU A 317 -12.94 1.00 0.66
C LEU A 317 -13.73 0.92 -0.65
N ASP A 318 -14.74 1.75 -0.78
CA ASP A 318 -15.23 2.13 -2.10
C ASP A 318 -14.15 2.98 -2.78
N ARG A 319 -13.63 2.51 -3.92
CA ARG A 319 -12.48 3.16 -4.59
C ARG A 319 -12.80 4.57 -5.08
N ALA A 320 -14.03 4.80 -5.54
CA ALA A 320 -14.42 6.11 -6.10
C ALA A 320 -14.48 7.19 -5.02
N SER A 321 -15.16 6.90 -3.92
CA SER A 321 -15.33 7.84 -2.80
C SER A 321 -14.17 7.83 -1.81
N GLY A 322 -13.43 6.72 -1.68
CA GLY A 322 -12.45 6.51 -0.62
C GLY A 322 -13.08 6.18 0.74
N GLN A 323 -14.40 5.95 0.81
CA GLN A 323 -15.10 5.62 2.04
C GLN A 323 -14.81 4.18 2.48
N ILE A 324 -14.49 3.98 3.76
CA ILE A 324 -14.34 2.65 4.35
C ILE A 324 -15.72 2.01 4.44
N LEU A 325 -15.88 0.84 3.84
CA LEU A 325 -17.10 0.03 3.84
C LEU A 325 -17.06 -1.02 4.96
N SER A 326 -15.92 -1.66 5.15
CA SER A 326 -15.67 -2.63 6.21
C SER A 326 -14.17 -2.84 6.40
N SER A 327 -13.80 -3.63 7.41
CA SER A 327 -12.42 -4.03 7.69
C SER A 327 -12.40 -5.45 8.22
N PHE A 328 -11.25 -6.12 8.12
CA PHE A 328 -11.00 -7.40 8.77
C PHE A 328 -9.55 -7.49 9.27
N GLY A 329 -9.32 -8.41 10.20
CA GLY A 329 -8.05 -8.55 10.89
C GLY A 329 -7.99 -7.77 12.20
N ARG A 330 -7.00 -8.06 13.00
CA ARG A 330 -6.64 -7.42 14.27
C ARG A 330 -5.26 -7.87 14.69
N VAL A 331 -4.68 -7.22 15.69
CA VAL A 331 -3.42 -7.64 16.30
C VAL A 331 -3.48 -9.09 16.80
N GLY A 332 -2.51 -9.90 16.43
CA GLY A 332 -2.34 -11.25 16.92
C GLY A 332 -1.60 -12.18 15.98
N ARG A 333 -1.55 -13.48 16.34
CA ARG A 333 -0.81 -14.50 15.60
C ARG A 333 -1.65 -15.68 15.12
N GLN A 334 -2.95 -15.70 15.49
CA GLN A 334 -3.86 -16.74 15.00
C GLN A 334 -4.19 -16.52 13.52
N PRO A 335 -4.68 -17.53 12.80
CA PRO A 335 -5.19 -17.33 11.45
C PRO A 335 -6.24 -16.21 11.41
N GLY A 336 -6.07 -15.25 10.48
CA GLY A 336 -6.93 -14.07 10.36
C GLY A 336 -6.55 -12.88 11.25
N GLU A 337 -5.58 -13.02 12.14
CA GLU A 337 -4.96 -11.92 12.89
C GLU A 337 -3.66 -11.51 12.20
N PHE A 338 -3.14 -10.31 12.48
CA PHE A 338 -1.92 -9.79 11.87
C PHE A 338 -0.88 -9.36 12.91
N THR A 339 0.37 -9.47 12.50
CA THR A 339 1.53 -8.89 13.17
C THR A 339 2.46 -8.33 12.11
N TYR A 340 2.48 -7.01 11.96
CA TYR A 340 3.18 -6.28 10.90
C TYR A 340 2.68 -6.65 9.49
N ALA A 341 1.36 -6.57 9.26
CA ALA A 341 0.78 -6.66 7.91
C ALA A 341 1.47 -5.67 6.97
N HIS A 342 1.91 -6.11 5.78
CA HIS A 342 2.85 -5.34 4.98
C HIS A 342 2.47 -5.20 3.51
N PHE A 343 2.24 -6.29 2.81
CA PHE A 343 1.85 -6.30 1.40
C PHE A 343 0.56 -7.07 1.18
N LEU A 344 -0.11 -6.76 0.08
CA LEU A 344 -1.33 -7.45 -0.33
C LEU A 344 -1.33 -7.65 -1.84
N ALA A 345 -1.72 -8.84 -2.28
CA ALA A 345 -2.02 -9.14 -3.67
C ALA A 345 -3.43 -9.74 -3.81
N VAL A 346 -4.01 -9.60 -5.01
CA VAL A 346 -5.39 -10.05 -5.30
C VAL A 346 -5.35 -11.00 -6.49
N ASP A 347 -5.85 -12.23 -6.34
CA ASP A 347 -5.94 -13.20 -7.44
C ASP A 347 -7.14 -12.94 -8.37
N SER A 348 -7.25 -13.69 -9.47
CA SER A 348 -8.33 -13.53 -10.45
C SER A 348 -9.73 -13.81 -9.89
N LYS A 349 -9.82 -14.58 -8.79
CA LYS A 349 -11.07 -14.93 -8.09
C LYS A 349 -11.44 -13.91 -7.01
N GLY A 350 -10.57 -12.90 -6.79
CA GLY A 350 -10.75 -11.87 -5.77
C GLY A 350 -10.28 -12.27 -4.38
N ASN A 351 -9.59 -13.40 -4.21
CA ASN A 351 -8.98 -13.73 -2.94
C ASN A 351 -7.80 -12.79 -2.66
N LEU A 352 -7.54 -12.53 -1.37
CA LEU A 352 -6.44 -11.69 -0.94
C LEU A 352 -5.32 -12.54 -0.33
N TYR A 353 -4.09 -12.12 -0.60
CA TYR A 353 -2.89 -12.69 0.01
C TYR A 353 -2.18 -11.56 0.76
N VAL A 354 -2.09 -11.68 2.08
CA VAL A 354 -1.50 -10.65 2.95
C VAL A 354 -0.20 -11.18 3.53
N ALA A 355 0.88 -10.46 3.23
CA ALA A 355 2.23 -10.75 3.72
C ALA A 355 2.52 -9.99 5.01
N GLU A 356 3.26 -10.61 5.92
CA GLU A 356 3.66 -10.04 7.21
C GLU A 356 5.19 -10.04 7.34
N VAL A 357 5.73 -8.90 7.78
CA VAL A 357 7.16 -8.71 8.07
C VAL A 357 7.45 -8.76 9.57
N GLY A 358 8.66 -8.40 9.98
CA GLY A 358 9.04 -8.32 11.38
C GLY A 358 8.85 -9.66 12.08
N THR A 359 8.06 -9.71 13.12
CA THR A 359 7.77 -10.94 13.87
C THR A 359 6.61 -11.75 13.33
N GLY A 360 5.89 -11.27 12.32
CA GLY A 360 4.82 -12.01 11.62
C GLY A 360 5.38 -13.16 10.78
N LYS A 361 6.37 -12.88 9.93
CA LYS A 361 7.14 -13.88 9.15
C LYS A 361 6.29 -14.89 8.39
N ARG A 362 5.16 -14.47 7.84
CA ARG A 362 4.22 -15.38 7.15
C ARG A 362 3.47 -14.67 6.03
N ILE A 363 2.75 -15.47 5.25
CA ILE A 363 1.74 -15.04 4.30
C ILE A 363 0.43 -15.76 4.60
N GLN A 364 -0.70 -15.06 4.51
CA GLN A 364 -2.03 -15.64 4.71
C GLN A 364 -2.91 -15.39 3.49
N LYS A 365 -3.71 -16.41 3.12
CA LYS A 365 -4.75 -16.30 2.09
C LYS A 365 -6.10 -16.04 2.74
N PHE A 366 -6.86 -15.11 2.17
CA PHE A 366 -8.23 -14.80 2.57
C PHE A 366 -9.14 -15.04 1.37
N LYS A 367 -10.03 -16.02 1.48
CA LYS A 367 -11.00 -16.36 0.43
C LYS A 367 -12.14 -15.34 0.43
N MET A 368 -12.50 -14.83 -0.75
CA MET A 368 -13.71 -14.05 -0.92
C MET A 368 -14.92 -14.98 -0.88
N VAL A 369 -15.77 -14.84 0.16
CA VAL A 369 -16.91 -15.76 0.40
C VAL A 369 -18.26 -15.12 0.13
N GLY A 370 -18.30 -13.91 -0.38
CA GLY A 370 -19.52 -13.18 -0.72
C GLY A 370 -19.43 -11.69 -0.42
N THR A 371 -20.56 -11.06 -0.18
CA THR A 371 -20.69 -9.65 0.20
C THR A 371 -21.56 -9.49 1.44
N GLN A 372 -21.26 -8.51 2.27
CA GLN A 372 -21.99 -8.16 3.49
C GLN A 372 -22.58 -6.76 3.44
#